data_c69ad7c3cee971d4316d75f3fc2d3dd2
#
_entry.id   c69ad7c3cee971d4316d75f3fc2d3dd2
#
_cell.length_a   1.000
_cell.length_b   1.000
_cell.length_c   1.000
_cell.angle_alpha   90.00
_cell.angle_beta   90.00
_cell.angle_gamma   90.00
#
_symmetry.space_group_name_H-M   'P 1'
#
loop_
_entity.id
_entity.type
_entity.pdbx_description
1 polymer ?
#
loop_
_entity_poly.entity_id
_entity_poly.type
_entity_poly.pdbx_seq_one_letter_code
_entity_poly.pdbx_strand_id
1 'polypeptide(L)'
;MKLQSSYIFLENPDKKPAKQKKNNDENVIVLDLGKSVYCFIRSAFPDISENKSTNNRFKKEYRLAFNVGSVECTAIFIINEVKEITFLDIIVDGKSKAQAITGLEYIQELLLNHDMDDYYIPIISYDAISEYYCNKIFGKLNSLERNLRKLLFDIYIANFDVQYY
;
A
#
# COMPACT_ATOMS: atom_id res chain seq x y z
N MET A 1 -3.88 -16.00 4.82
CA MET A 1 -3.02 -15.11 5.63
C MET A 1 -3.20 -13.71 5.11
N LYS A 2 -3.49 -12.74 6.00
CA LYS A 2 -3.83 -11.37 5.62
C LYS A 2 -2.62 -10.46 5.75
N LEU A 3 -2.39 -9.63 4.75
CA LEU A 3 -1.40 -8.55 4.75
C LEU A 3 -2.09 -7.25 4.34
N GLN A 4 -1.61 -6.13 4.86
CA GLN A 4 -2.23 -4.82 4.69
C GLN A 4 -1.22 -3.80 4.22
N SER A 5 -1.63 -2.92 3.31
CA SER A 5 -0.99 -1.62 3.07
C SER A 5 -2.02 -0.53 3.27
N SER A 6 -1.60 0.60 3.81
CA SER A 6 -2.49 1.71 4.16
C SER A 6 -2.01 3.01 3.52
N TYR A 7 -2.96 3.77 2.99
CA TYR A 7 -2.74 5.02 2.29
C TYR A 7 -3.58 6.13 2.93
N ILE A 8 -3.04 7.33 2.92
CA ILE A 8 -3.74 8.55 3.31
C ILE A 8 -3.83 9.42 2.06
N PHE A 9 -5.03 9.87 1.72
CA PHE A 9 -5.28 10.80 0.62
C PHE A 9 -5.54 12.19 1.19
N LEU A 10 -4.77 13.16 0.72
CA LEU A 10 -4.91 14.57 1.04
C LEU A 10 -5.29 15.34 -0.21
N GLU A 11 -6.07 16.42 -0.08
CA GLU A 11 -6.26 17.35 -1.18
C GLU A 11 -4.94 18.04 -1.54
N ASN A 12 -4.68 18.16 -2.84
CA ASN A 12 -3.53 18.90 -3.34
C ASN A 12 -3.80 20.41 -3.25
N PRO A 13 -3.11 21.15 -2.38
CA PRO A 13 -3.38 22.59 -2.20
C PRO A 13 -3.08 23.43 -3.45
N ASP A 14 -2.18 22.94 -4.32
CA ASP A 14 -1.74 23.66 -5.53
C ASP A 14 -2.69 23.46 -6.72
N LYS A 15 -3.53 22.43 -6.68
CA LYS A 15 -4.45 22.06 -7.75
C LYS A 15 -5.90 22.02 -7.27
N LYS A 16 -6.43 23.16 -6.79
CA LYS A 16 -7.85 23.23 -6.46
C LYS A 16 -8.69 23.11 -7.73
N PRO A 17 -9.71 22.24 -7.74
CA PRO A 17 -10.61 22.14 -8.87
C PRO A 17 -11.18 23.53 -9.16
N ALA A 18 -11.10 23.94 -10.43
CA ALA A 18 -11.64 25.23 -10.86
C ALA A 18 -13.10 25.27 -10.41
N LYS A 19 -13.45 26.20 -9.51
CA LYS A 19 -14.82 26.46 -9.10
C LYS A 19 -15.61 26.71 -10.37
N GLN A 20 -16.37 25.74 -10.83
CA GLN A 20 -17.32 25.96 -11.92
C GLN A 20 -18.36 26.94 -11.39
N LYS A 21 -18.17 28.21 -11.75
CA LYS A 21 -19.19 29.25 -11.58
C LYS A 21 -20.39 28.83 -12.45
N LYS A 22 -21.28 28.03 -11.90
CA LYS A 22 -22.64 27.95 -12.41
C LYS A 22 -23.42 29.12 -11.80
N ASN A 23 -24.00 29.91 -12.69
CA ASN A 23 -24.88 31.01 -12.35
C ASN A 23 -25.92 30.58 -11.31
N ASN A 24 -26.01 31.35 -10.23
CA ASN A 24 -27.13 31.54 -9.33
C ASN A 24 -27.65 30.36 -8.50
N ASP A 25 -26.81 29.43 -8.05
CA ASP A 25 -27.08 28.69 -6.80
C ASP A 25 -25.74 28.31 -6.20
N GLU A 26 -25.54 28.63 -4.92
CA GLU A 26 -24.34 28.29 -4.14
C GLU A 26 -24.26 26.78 -3.87
N ASN A 27 -24.22 25.97 -4.90
CA ASN A 27 -23.77 24.60 -4.78
C ASN A 27 -22.26 24.57 -4.81
N VAL A 28 -21.64 24.81 -3.67
CA VAL A 28 -20.27 24.42 -3.39
C VAL A 28 -20.22 22.91 -3.64
N ILE A 29 -19.62 22.50 -4.75
CA ILE A 29 -19.30 21.09 -4.98
C ILE A 29 -18.21 20.76 -3.97
N VAL A 30 -18.61 20.30 -2.79
CA VAL A 30 -17.71 19.65 -1.86
C VAL A 30 -17.32 18.36 -2.56
N LEU A 31 -16.08 18.32 -3.06
CA LEU A 31 -15.50 17.08 -3.59
C LEU A 31 -15.47 16.09 -2.42
N ASP A 32 -16.33 15.08 -2.50
CA ASP A 32 -16.33 13.95 -1.59
C ASP A 32 -15.10 13.10 -1.91
N LEU A 33 -14.02 13.30 -1.14
CA LEU A 33 -12.74 12.63 -1.33
C LEU A 33 -12.88 11.11 -1.29
N GLY A 34 -13.72 10.58 -0.38
CA GLY A 34 -13.99 9.15 -0.31
C GLY A 34 -14.68 8.62 -1.57
N LYS A 35 -15.56 9.41 -2.17
CA LYS A 35 -16.19 9.06 -3.45
C LYS A 35 -15.19 9.09 -4.58
N SER A 36 -14.26 10.03 -4.60
CA SER A 36 -13.19 10.10 -5.60
C SER A 36 -12.23 8.93 -5.49
N VAL A 37 -11.80 8.57 -4.29
CA VAL A 37 -10.98 7.37 -4.03
C VAL A 37 -11.72 6.10 -4.45
N TYR A 38 -13.02 5.99 -4.18
CA TYR A 38 -13.83 4.87 -4.64
C TYR A 38 -13.90 4.80 -6.17
N CYS A 39 -14.14 5.91 -6.86
CA CYS A 39 -14.18 5.96 -8.32
C CYS A 39 -12.84 5.54 -8.93
N PHE A 40 -11.73 5.98 -8.34
CA PHE A 40 -10.39 5.59 -8.72
C PHE A 40 -10.17 4.08 -8.58
N ILE A 41 -10.50 3.49 -7.42
CA ILE A 41 -10.39 2.05 -7.19
C ILE A 41 -11.27 1.27 -8.17
N ARG A 42 -12.50 1.73 -8.40
CA ARG A 42 -13.43 1.07 -9.32
C ARG A 42 -12.98 1.16 -10.78
N SER A 43 -12.29 2.23 -11.19
CA SER A 43 -11.74 2.33 -12.54
C SER A 43 -10.60 1.34 -12.75
N ALA A 44 -9.77 1.11 -11.71
CA ALA A 44 -8.70 0.10 -11.76
C ALA A 44 -9.25 -1.33 -11.64
N PHE A 45 -10.35 -1.53 -10.89
CA PHE A 45 -10.94 -2.84 -10.62
C PHE A 45 -12.47 -2.83 -10.87
N PRO A 46 -12.91 -2.98 -12.13
CA PRO A 46 -14.35 -2.92 -12.46
C PRO A 46 -15.22 -3.95 -11.74
N ASP A 47 -14.66 -5.11 -11.41
CA ASP A 47 -15.35 -6.24 -10.76
C ASP A 47 -15.46 -6.12 -9.24
N ILE A 48 -15.06 -4.98 -8.68
CA ILE A 48 -15.13 -4.75 -7.24
C ILE A 48 -16.58 -4.73 -6.75
N SER A 49 -16.85 -5.45 -5.66
CA SER A 49 -18.17 -5.56 -5.04
C SER A 49 -18.24 -4.86 -3.68
N GLU A 50 -19.35 -4.22 -3.41
CA GLU A 50 -19.60 -3.53 -2.13
C GLU A 50 -20.08 -4.50 -1.05
N ASN A 51 -19.47 -4.48 0.12
CA ASN A 51 -19.93 -5.23 1.30
C ASN A 51 -20.91 -4.40 2.13
N LYS A 52 -22.18 -4.44 1.77
CA LYS A 52 -23.23 -3.63 2.41
C LYS A 52 -23.44 -3.90 3.90
N SER A 53 -23.04 -5.07 4.39
CA SER A 53 -23.25 -5.46 5.79
C SER A 53 -22.32 -4.74 6.78
N THR A 54 -21.14 -4.29 6.32
CA THR A 54 -20.12 -3.62 7.15
C THR A 54 -20.10 -2.11 6.94
N ASN A 55 -20.81 -1.62 5.94
CA ASN A 55 -20.79 -0.22 5.56
C ASN A 55 -21.59 0.66 6.53
N ASN A 56 -20.99 1.80 6.87
CA ASN A 56 -21.64 2.89 7.58
C ASN A 56 -21.33 4.23 6.89
N ARG A 57 -21.76 5.36 7.49
CA ARG A 57 -21.59 6.68 6.90
C ARG A 57 -20.12 7.06 6.63
N PHE A 58 -19.20 6.56 7.47
CA PHE A 58 -17.76 6.97 7.44
C PHE A 58 -16.86 5.86 6.95
N LYS A 59 -17.32 4.62 6.92
CA LYS A 59 -16.54 3.44 6.54
C LYS A 59 -17.26 2.65 5.48
N LYS A 60 -16.58 2.40 4.36
CA LYS A 60 -17.08 1.55 3.28
C LYS A 60 -16.08 0.43 3.01
N GLU A 61 -16.56 -0.77 2.84
CA GLU A 61 -15.78 -1.95 2.55
C GLU A 61 -16.17 -2.51 1.18
N TYR A 62 -15.17 -2.76 0.36
CA TYR A 62 -15.31 -3.37 -0.96
C TYR A 62 -14.44 -4.61 -1.05
N ARG A 63 -14.88 -5.58 -1.83
CA ARG A 63 -14.16 -6.85 -2.01
C ARG A 63 -13.93 -7.13 -3.49
N LEU A 64 -12.76 -7.68 -3.78
CA LEU A 64 -12.33 -8.12 -5.09
C LEU A 64 -11.75 -9.53 -4.98
N ALA A 65 -12.29 -10.48 -5.72
CA ALA A 65 -11.64 -11.77 -5.95
C ALA A 65 -10.84 -11.66 -7.25
N PHE A 66 -9.58 -12.07 -7.24
CA PHE A 66 -8.70 -11.96 -8.40
C PHE A 66 -7.66 -13.08 -8.39
N ASN A 67 -7.07 -13.33 -9.56
CA ASN A 67 -6.00 -14.30 -9.72
C ASN A 67 -4.69 -13.62 -10.10
N VAL A 68 -3.59 -14.05 -9.46
CA VAL A 68 -2.23 -13.72 -9.89
C VAL A 68 -1.58 -14.99 -10.39
N GLY A 69 -1.50 -15.14 -11.71
CA GLY A 69 -1.16 -16.42 -12.34
C GLY A 69 -2.21 -17.50 -12.00
N SER A 70 -1.79 -18.58 -11.34
CA SER A 70 -2.67 -19.67 -10.89
C SER A 70 -3.16 -19.51 -9.44
N VAL A 71 -2.84 -18.38 -8.80
CA VAL A 71 -3.13 -18.17 -7.36
C VAL A 71 -4.35 -17.28 -7.21
N GLU A 72 -5.39 -17.84 -6.57
CA GLU A 72 -6.58 -17.09 -6.17
C GLU A 72 -6.31 -16.28 -4.90
N CYS A 73 -6.61 -14.99 -4.95
CA CYS A 73 -6.49 -14.04 -3.86
C CYS A 73 -7.79 -13.27 -3.66
N THR A 74 -8.00 -12.75 -2.46
CA THR A 74 -9.10 -11.83 -2.18
C THR A 74 -8.52 -10.53 -1.61
N ALA A 75 -8.86 -9.41 -2.22
CA ALA A 75 -8.56 -8.09 -1.69
C ALA A 75 -9.79 -7.48 -1.01
N ILE A 76 -9.55 -6.78 0.09
CA ILE A 76 -10.52 -6.00 0.81
C ILE A 76 -10.00 -4.57 0.84
N PHE A 77 -10.79 -3.64 0.27
CA PHE A 77 -10.51 -2.22 0.29
C PHE A 77 -11.42 -1.57 1.33
N ILE A 78 -10.83 -0.89 2.29
CA ILE A 78 -11.57 -0.18 3.35
C ILE A 78 -11.31 1.31 3.20
N ILE A 79 -12.35 2.06 2.84
CA ILE A 79 -12.31 3.51 2.75
C ILE A 79 -12.90 4.08 4.04
N ASN A 80 -12.10 4.84 4.77
CA ASN A 80 -12.52 5.57 5.98
C ASN A 80 -12.37 7.07 5.73
N GLU A 81 -13.45 7.81 5.96
CA GLU A 81 -13.46 9.27 5.84
C GLU A 81 -13.46 9.90 7.22
N VAL A 82 -12.48 10.74 7.51
CA VAL A 82 -12.38 11.50 8.76
C VAL A 82 -12.10 12.96 8.42
N LYS A 83 -13.12 13.79 8.50
CA LYS A 83 -13.08 15.20 8.10
C LYS A 83 -12.67 15.35 6.62
N GLU A 84 -11.51 15.98 6.36
CA GLU A 84 -10.95 16.24 5.03
C GLU A 84 -9.90 15.21 4.59
N ILE A 85 -9.77 14.12 5.36
CA ILE A 85 -8.78 13.07 5.13
C ILE A 85 -9.51 11.78 4.82
N THR A 86 -9.08 11.12 3.75
CA THR A 86 -9.53 9.76 3.43
C THR A 86 -8.41 8.77 3.62
N PHE A 87 -8.70 7.73 4.37
CA PHE A 87 -7.81 6.58 4.58
C PHE A 87 -8.27 5.43 3.69
N LEU A 88 -7.33 4.79 3.03
CA LEU A 88 -7.57 3.57 2.27
C LEU A 88 -6.68 2.46 2.82
N ASP A 89 -7.29 1.44 3.39
CA ASP A 89 -6.62 0.20 3.75
C ASP A 89 -6.88 -0.85 2.67
N ILE A 90 -5.81 -1.47 2.19
CA ILE A 90 -5.85 -2.58 1.24
C ILE A 90 -5.36 -3.82 1.97
N ILE A 91 -6.25 -4.79 2.17
CA ILE A 91 -5.96 -6.05 2.84
C ILE A 91 -6.06 -7.17 1.81
N VAL A 92 -4.97 -7.89 1.58
CA VAL A 92 -4.98 -9.07 0.70
C VAL A 92 -4.88 -10.34 1.53
N ASP A 93 -5.80 -11.26 1.28
CA ASP A 93 -5.84 -12.59 1.88
C ASP A 93 -5.37 -13.63 0.87
N GLY A 94 -4.30 -14.34 1.22
CA GLY A 94 -3.73 -15.44 0.45
C GLY A 94 -3.52 -16.67 1.31
N LYS A 95 -3.37 -17.84 0.68
CA LYS A 95 -3.12 -19.11 1.38
C LYS A 95 -1.78 -19.12 2.14
N SER A 96 -0.81 -18.33 1.70
CA SER A 96 0.50 -18.14 2.35
C SER A 96 0.90 -16.67 2.39
N LYS A 97 1.93 -16.34 3.21
CA LYS A 97 2.47 -14.97 3.26
C LYS A 97 3.03 -14.52 1.90
N ALA A 98 3.72 -15.41 1.20
CA ALA A 98 4.26 -15.11 -0.13
C ALA A 98 3.14 -14.80 -1.13
N GLN A 99 2.06 -15.58 -1.14
CA GLN A 99 0.91 -15.33 -2.01
C GLN A 99 0.20 -14.01 -1.68
N ALA A 100 0.03 -13.69 -0.40
CA ALA A 100 -0.58 -12.43 0.02
C ALA A 100 0.29 -11.22 -0.40
N ILE A 101 1.64 -11.34 -0.34
CA ILE A 101 2.56 -10.33 -0.84
C ILE A 101 2.43 -10.16 -2.35
N THR A 102 2.49 -11.25 -3.12
CA THR A 102 2.34 -11.19 -4.59
C THR A 102 1.00 -10.58 -5.00
N GLY A 103 -0.08 -10.91 -4.28
CA GLY A 103 -1.39 -10.29 -4.52
C GLY A 103 -1.43 -8.81 -4.19
N LEU A 104 -0.76 -8.39 -3.11
CA LEU A 104 -0.69 -7.00 -2.70
C LEU A 104 0.18 -6.17 -3.67
N GLU A 105 1.31 -6.71 -4.14
CA GLU A 105 2.16 -6.12 -5.19
C GLU A 105 1.37 -5.89 -6.47
N TYR A 106 0.62 -6.89 -6.92
CA TYR A 106 -0.22 -6.78 -8.12
C TYR A 106 -1.24 -5.65 -8.01
N ILE A 107 -1.93 -5.54 -6.86
CA ILE A 107 -2.90 -4.47 -6.64
C ILE A 107 -2.22 -3.10 -6.60
N GLN A 108 -1.08 -2.98 -5.92
CA GLN A 108 -0.34 -1.72 -5.86
C GLN A 108 0.15 -1.28 -7.24
N GLU A 109 0.67 -2.21 -8.05
CA GLU A 109 1.10 -1.93 -9.42
C GLU A 109 -0.05 -1.40 -10.28
N LEU A 110 -1.23 -2.02 -10.20
CA LEU A 110 -2.41 -1.56 -10.92
C LEU A 110 -2.87 -0.18 -10.45
N LEU A 111 -2.85 0.09 -9.16
CA LEU A 111 -3.21 1.40 -8.61
C LEU A 111 -2.21 2.49 -9.01
N LEU A 112 -0.90 2.19 -9.02
CA LEU A 112 0.14 3.15 -9.41
C LEU A 112 0.12 3.47 -10.91
N ASN A 113 -0.30 2.50 -11.75
CA ASN A 113 -0.40 2.68 -13.20
C ASN A 113 -1.72 3.35 -13.63
N HIS A 114 -2.63 3.60 -12.70
CA HIS A 114 -3.88 4.32 -12.97
C HIS A 114 -3.67 5.80 -12.67
N ASP A 115 -4.05 6.65 -13.62
CA ASP A 115 -4.02 8.10 -13.44
C ASP A 115 -5.02 8.49 -12.34
N MET A 116 -4.47 8.83 -11.17
CA MET A 116 -5.24 9.59 -10.18
C MET A 116 -5.33 11.04 -10.67
N ASP A 117 -6.52 11.62 -10.54
CA ASP A 117 -6.67 13.05 -10.73
C ASP A 117 -5.59 13.78 -9.91
N ASP A 118 -4.87 14.71 -10.54
CA ASP A 118 -3.81 15.53 -9.91
C ASP A 118 -4.28 16.29 -8.63
N TYR A 119 -5.57 16.18 -8.28
CA TYR A 119 -6.17 16.86 -7.13
C TYR A 119 -5.87 16.23 -5.77
N TYR A 120 -5.32 15.01 -5.75
CA TYR A 120 -5.07 14.28 -4.51
C TYR A 120 -3.64 13.80 -4.43
N ILE A 121 -3.09 13.84 -3.22
CA ILE A 121 -1.74 13.35 -2.91
C ILE A 121 -1.89 12.08 -2.09
N PRO A 122 -1.56 10.89 -2.62
CA PRO A 122 -1.51 9.66 -1.85
C PRO A 122 -0.22 9.60 -1.04
N ILE A 123 -0.34 9.31 0.26
CA ILE A 123 0.78 9.07 1.16
C ILE A 123 0.67 7.64 1.67
N ILE A 124 1.73 6.86 1.51
CA ILE A 124 1.80 5.52 2.08
C ILE A 124 2.07 5.67 3.59
N SER A 125 1.11 5.25 4.41
CA SER A 125 1.23 5.29 5.88
C SER A 125 1.72 3.97 6.46
N TYR A 126 1.47 2.85 5.79
CA TYR A 126 1.97 1.54 6.14
C TYR A 126 2.12 0.66 4.89
N ASP A 127 3.25 -0.05 4.77
CA ASP A 127 3.56 -0.90 3.63
C ASP A 127 4.07 -2.28 4.07
N ALA A 128 3.19 -3.28 4.03
CA ALA A 128 3.54 -4.66 4.36
C ALA A 128 4.52 -5.30 3.37
N ILE A 129 4.62 -4.79 2.13
CA ILE A 129 5.56 -5.29 1.12
C ILE A 129 6.98 -4.92 1.52
N SER A 130 7.20 -3.63 1.81
CA SER A 130 8.51 -3.14 2.28
C SER A 130 8.93 -3.85 3.57
N GLU A 131 8.01 -4.00 4.54
CA GLU A 131 8.28 -4.74 5.77
C GLU A 131 8.69 -6.20 5.49
N TYR A 132 7.97 -6.88 4.60
CA TYR A 132 8.29 -8.26 4.23
C TYR A 132 9.68 -8.41 3.65
N TYR A 133 10.06 -7.57 2.69
CA TYR A 133 11.36 -7.64 2.05
C TYR A 133 12.49 -7.18 2.98
N CYS A 134 12.29 -6.14 3.78
CA CYS A 134 13.25 -5.73 4.79
C CYS A 134 13.57 -6.86 5.77
N ASN A 135 12.54 -7.54 6.30
CA ASN A 135 12.72 -8.66 7.20
C ASN A 135 13.45 -9.84 6.52
N LYS A 136 13.17 -10.11 5.25
CA LYS A 136 13.83 -11.17 4.48
C LYS A 136 15.31 -10.86 4.18
N ILE A 137 15.63 -9.61 3.90
CA ILE A 137 17.00 -9.16 3.56
C ILE A 137 17.85 -9.02 4.82
N PHE A 138 17.29 -8.54 5.93
CA PHE A 138 18.02 -8.26 7.17
C PHE A 138 18.79 -9.48 7.69
N GLY A 139 18.18 -10.66 7.67
CA GLY A 139 18.86 -11.90 8.06
C GLY A 139 20.06 -12.25 7.18
N LYS A 140 19.99 -11.96 5.87
CA LYS A 140 21.09 -12.19 4.93
C LYS A 140 22.22 -11.18 5.13
N LEU A 141 21.89 -9.91 5.38
CA LEU A 141 22.88 -8.85 5.68
C LEU A 141 23.64 -9.15 6.95
N ASN A 142 22.96 -9.57 8.03
CA ASN A 142 23.61 -9.97 9.28
C ASN A 142 24.53 -11.18 9.10
N SER A 143 24.15 -12.14 8.24
CA SER A 143 25.00 -13.29 7.94
C SER A 143 26.24 -12.88 7.14
N LEU A 144 26.07 -11.98 6.16
CA LEU A 144 27.18 -11.44 5.38
C LEU A 144 28.16 -10.67 6.27
N GLU A 145 27.65 -9.79 7.14
CA GLU A 145 28.47 -9.03 8.08
C GLU A 145 29.32 -9.96 8.98
N ARG A 146 28.70 -11.00 9.56
CA ARG A 146 29.43 -11.96 10.39
C ARG A 146 30.50 -12.70 9.62
N ASN A 147 30.24 -13.10 8.38
CA ASN A 147 31.20 -13.78 7.53
C ASN A 147 32.37 -12.86 7.15
N LEU A 148 32.11 -11.59 6.86
CA LEU A 148 33.13 -10.59 6.60
C LEU A 148 34.02 -10.33 7.83
N ARG A 149 33.41 -10.19 9.01
CA ARG A 149 34.15 -10.04 10.27
C ARG A 149 35.07 -11.23 10.53
N LYS A 150 34.55 -12.45 10.32
CA LYS A 150 35.35 -13.67 10.44
C LYS A 150 36.51 -13.69 9.45
N LEU A 151 36.23 -13.39 8.19
CA LEU A 151 37.30 -13.36 7.16
C LEU A 151 38.40 -12.34 7.49
N LEU A 152 38.01 -11.13 7.91
CA LEU A 152 38.97 -10.11 8.33
C LEU A 152 39.81 -10.56 9.53
N PHE A 153 39.20 -11.25 10.49
CA PHE A 153 39.89 -11.78 11.65
C PHE A 153 40.87 -12.89 11.24
N ASP A 154 40.47 -13.82 10.36
CA ASP A 154 41.31 -14.89 9.85
C ASP A 154 42.53 -14.32 9.07
N ILE A 155 42.29 -13.28 8.24
CA ILE A 155 43.39 -12.58 7.52
C ILE A 155 44.33 -11.88 8.50
N TYR A 156 43.75 -11.22 9.53
CA TYR A 156 44.58 -10.56 10.55
C TYR A 156 45.47 -11.54 11.28
N ILE A 157 44.94 -12.66 11.77
CA ILE A 157 45.73 -13.70 12.45
C ILE A 157 46.81 -14.26 11.51
N ALA A 158 46.45 -14.55 10.25
CA ALA A 158 47.41 -15.13 9.31
C ALA A 158 48.57 -14.20 8.94
N ASN A 159 48.38 -12.89 8.99
CA ASN A 159 49.42 -11.92 8.57
C ASN A 159 50.18 -11.28 9.72
N PHE A 160 49.66 -11.29 10.92
CA PHE A 160 50.30 -10.59 12.03
C PHE A 160 50.88 -11.50 13.12
N ASP A 161 50.92 -12.83 12.86
CA ASP A 161 51.55 -13.82 13.74
C ASP A 161 51.28 -13.56 15.24
N VAL A 162 49.97 -13.47 15.57
CA VAL A 162 49.55 -13.15 16.93
C VAL A 162 49.93 -14.31 17.84
N GLN A 163 51.11 -14.20 18.48
CA GLN A 163 51.46 -15.09 19.56
C GLN A 163 50.52 -14.80 20.74
N TYR A 164 49.63 -15.74 21.00
CA TYR A 164 48.83 -15.70 22.22
C TYR A 164 49.75 -16.05 23.39
N TYR A 165 50.02 -15.08 24.26
CA TYR A 165 50.59 -15.31 25.57
C TYR A 165 49.45 -15.65 26.54
#